data_3baeb6d1422b188a8d1a0ad6cb6fbaed
#
_entry.id   3baeb6d1422b188a8d1a0ad6cb6fbaed
#
_cell.length_a   1.000
_cell.length_b   1.000
_cell.length_c   1.000
_cell.angle_alpha   90.00
_cell.angle_beta   90.00
_cell.angle_gamma   90.00
#
_symmetry.space_group_name_H-M   'P 1'
#
loop_
_entity.id
_entity.type
_entity.pdbx_description
1 polymer ?
#
loop_
_entity_poly.entity_id
_entity_poly.type
_entity_poly.pdbx_seq_one_letter_code
_entity_poly.pdbx_strand_id
1 'polypeptide(L)'
;EDGKFIIEGHHEQVNTISPPARLFYLDARMYGLPVTGLHRFVGGAAAMDVRLLGLLRVAHDDGAAMTRAETVTLCNDLCLFAPAALVEPVFTWTPVSDREARLTFTAGAQTIAATLLFGADGRLSDFHSDDRGHAPVEGPSTAGQRWSTPIATYRRFGPFTLIGRGEARWQAPSSARPPVAALA
;
A
#
# COMPACT_ATOMS: atom_id res chain seq x y z
N GLU A 1 9.89 -9.06 -25.37
CA GLU A 1 8.54 -8.43 -25.36
C GLU A 1 8.14 -8.27 -23.91
N ASP A 2 8.27 -7.05 -23.39
CA ASP A 2 7.82 -6.70 -22.05
C ASP A 2 6.30 -6.82 -22.02
N GLY A 3 5.79 -7.87 -21.40
CA GLY A 3 4.36 -8.11 -21.24
C GLY A 3 3.72 -7.05 -20.33
N LYS A 4 3.50 -5.85 -20.85
CA LYS A 4 2.71 -4.83 -20.19
C LYS A 4 1.25 -5.20 -20.25
N PHE A 5 0.67 -5.56 -19.11
CA PHE A 5 -0.78 -5.58 -18.97
C PHE A 5 -1.29 -4.14 -19.03
N ILE A 6 -2.14 -3.85 -20.01
CA ILE A 6 -2.87 -2.59 -20.07
C ILE A 6 -4.26 -2.86 -19.51
N ILE A 7 -4.53 -2.26 -18.35
CA ILE A 7 -5.86 -2.23 -17.75
C ILE A 7 -6.33 -0.79 -17.83
N GLU A 8 -7.44 -0.58 -18.55
CA GLU A 8 -8.09 0.72 -18.65
C GLU A 8 -9.43 0.65 -17.93
N GLY A 9 -9.69 1.58 -17.02
CA GLY A 9 -10.90 1.54 -16.27
C GLY A 9 -11.05 2.69 -15.27
N HIS A 10 -12.08 2.57 -14.47
CA HIS A 10 -12.41 3.47 -13.39
C HIS A 10 -12.31 2.72 -12.06
N HIS A 11 -11.87 3.40 -11.02
CA HIS A 11 -11.90 2.86 -9.68
C HIS A 11 -12.50 3.88 -8.71
N GLU A 12 -13.13 3.34 -7.67
CA GLU A 12 -13.61 4.10 -6.53
C GLU A 12 -13.00 3.52 -5.26
N GLN A 13 -12.60 4.40 -4.35
CA GLN A 13 -12.02 4.00 -3.10
C GLN A 13 -12.58 4.81 -1.94
N VAL A 14 -12.90 4.12 -0.85
CA VAL A 14 -13.32 4.73 0.41
C VAL A 14 -12.48 4.14 1.53
N ASN A 15 -11.84 5.03 2.30
CA ASN A 15 -11.08 4.68 3.51
C ASN A 15 -11.73 5.33 4.72
N THR A 16 -11.81 4.60 5.83
CA THR A 16 -12.20 5.12 7.13
C THR A 16 -11.14 4.79 8.18
N ILE A 17 -11.11 5.56 9.26
CA ILE A 17 -10.12 5.38 10.35
C ILE A 17 -10.78 4.83 11.60
N SER A 18 -12.00 5.21 11.87
CA SER A 18 -12.73 4.84 13.08
C SER A 18 -14.12 4.30 12.75
N PRO A 19 -14.32 2.99 12.67
CA PRO A 19 -13.29 1.94 12.66
C PRO A 19 -12.45 1.93 11.38
N PRO A 20 -11.19 1.44 11.41
CA PRO A 20 -10.39 1.30 10.21
C PRO A 20 -11.04 0.39 9.19
N ALA A 21 -11.28 0.91 7.97
CA ALA A 21 -11.82 0.13 6.87
C ALA A 21 -11.38 0.69 5.51
N ARG A 22 -11.36 -0.17 4.51
CA ARG A 22 -11.02 0.16 3.13
C ARG A 22 -11.92 -0.61 2.18
N LEU A 23 -12.51 0.09 1.24
CA LEU A 23 -13.19 -0.50 0.09
C LEU A 23 -12.57 0.09 -1.18
N PHE A 24 -12.12 -0.78 -2.07
CA PHE A 24 -11.59 -0.40 -3.37
C PHE A 24 -12.33 -1.23 -4.42
N TYR A 25 -13.01 -0.56 -5.33
CA TYR A 25 -13.72 -1.17 -6.45
C TYR A 25 -13.09 -0.72 -7.76
N LEU A 26 -12.80 -1.67 -8.63
CA LEU A 26 -12.28 -1.46 -9.97
C LEU A 26 -13.30 -1.96 -10.99
N ASP A 27 -13.67 -1.11 -11.94
CA ASP A 27 -14.38 -1.48 -13.17
C ASP A 27 -13.48 -1.14 -14.35
N ALA A 28 -13.01 -2.16 -15.05
CA ALA A 28 -11.96 -2.01 -16.04
C ALA A 28 -12.15 -2.97 -17.23
N ARG A 29 -11.30 -2.80 -18.23
CA ARG A 29 -11.13 -3.71 -19.34
C ARG A 29 -9.69 -4.22 -19.40
N MET A 30 -9.56 -5.52 -19.55
CA MET A 30 -8.30 -6.20 -19.79
C MET A 30 -8.40 -6.93 -21.13
N TYR A 31 -7.56 -6.57 -22.09
CA TYR A 31 -7.68 -7.06 -23.48
C TYR A 31 -9.07 -6.90 -24.11
N GLY A 32 -9.76 -5.79 -23.77
CA GLY A 32 -11.12 -5.49 -24.25
C GLY A 32 -12.26 -6.19 -23.51
N LEU A 33 -11.98 -7.14 -22.63
CA LEU A 33 -12.98 -7.85 -21.83
C LEU A 33 -13.23 -7.13 -20.50
N PRO A 34 -14.49 -6.99 -20.05
CA PRO A 34 -14.81 -6.39 -18.75
C PRO A 34 -14.22 -7.21 -17.59
N VAL A 35 -13.55 -6.51 -16.68
CA VAL A 35 -12.99 -7.05 -15.44
C VAL A 35 -13.43 -6.18 -14.29
N THR A 36 -13.93 -6.78 -13.23
CA THR A 36 -14.24 -6.09 -11.97
C THR A 36 -13.35 -6.62 -10.86
N GLY A 37 -12.84 -5.70 -10.01
CA GLY A 37 -12.05 -6.03 -8.84
C GLY A 37 -12.67 -5.41 -7.59
N LEU A 38 -12.76 -6.18 -6.52
CA LEU A 38 -13.17 -5.69 -5.22
C LEU A 38 -12.13 -6.08 -4.18
N HIS A 39 -11.48 -5.09 -3.59
CA HIS A 39 -10.68 -5.25 -2.39
C HIS A 39 -11.46 -4.66 -1.22
N ARG A 40 -11.59 -5.42 -0.16
CA ARG A 40 -12.26 -4.96 1.07
C ARG A 40 -11.41 -5.30 2.28
N PHE A 41 -11.30 -4.35 3.17
CA PHE A 41 -10.82 -4.51 4.54
C PHE A 41 -11.90 -3.94 5.46
N VAL A 42 -12.64 -4.78 6.13
CA VAL A 42 -13.77 -4.40 7.00
C VAL A 42 -13.83 -5.34 8.19
N GLY A 43 -14.04 -4.78 9.39
CA GLY A 43 -14.14 -5.58 10.61
C GLY A 43 -12.84 -6.31 10.96
N GLY A 44 -11.69 -5.80 10.52
CA GLY A 44 -10.38 -6.39 10.78
C GLY A 44 -10.03 -7.61 9.93
N ALA A 45 -10.77 -7.84 8.84
CA ALA A 45 -10.51 -8.90 7.85
C ALA A 45 -10.49 -8.34 6.43
N ALA A 46 -9.59 -8.85 5.60
CA ALA A 46 -9.48 -8.45 4.22
C ALA A 46 -9.78 -9.60 3.27
N ALA A 47 -10.31 -9.23 2.10
CA ALA A 47 -10.46 -10.13 0.96
C ALA A 47 -10.37 -9.36 -0.35
N MET A 48 -9.90 -10.03 -1.38
CA MET A 48 -9.84 -9.57 -2.76
C MET A 48 -10.60 -10.56 -3.65
N ASP A 49 -11.44 -10.03 -4.53
CA ASP A 49 -12.12 -10.77 -5.58
C ASP A 49 -11.91 -10.08 -6.92
N VAL A 50 -11.51 -10.83 -7.94
CA VAL A 50 -11.44 -10.34 -9.33
C VAL A 50 -12.34 -11.21 -10.20
N ARG A 51 -13.18 -10.58 -11.01
CA ARG A 51 -14.14 -11.27 -11.87
C ARG A 51 -14.01 -10.81 -13.32
N LEU A 52 -13.97 -11.77 -14.22
CA LEU A 52 -14.06 -11.56 -15.65
C LEU A 52 -15.54 -11.62 -16.09
N LEU A 53 -15.97 -10.67 -16.92
CA LEU A 53 -17.36 -10.53 -17.40
C LEU A 53 -18.39 -10.39 -16.25
N GLY A 54 -17.96 -10.00 -15.04
CA GLY A 54 -18.81 -9.94 -13.85
C GLY A 54 -19.26 -11.29 -13.28
N LEU A 55 -18.93 -12.40 -13.94
CA LEU A 55 -19.42 -13.75 -13.64
C LEU A 55 -18.33 -14.69 -13.15
N LEU A 56 -17.24 -14.79 -13.91
CA LEU A 56 -16.18 -15.76 -13.64
C LEU A 56 -15.18 -15.16 -12.63
N ARG A 57 -15.09 -15.75 -11.45
CA ARG A 57 -14.03 -15.42 -10.50
C ARG A 57 -12.70 -15.93 -11.05
N VAL A 58 -11.79 -15.00 -11.37
CA VAL A 58 -10.46 -15.28 -11.94
C VAL A 58 -9.34 -15.13 -10.93
N ALA A 59 -9.59 -14.43 -9.80
CA ALA A 59 -8.70 -14.40 -8.66
C ALA A 59 -9.50 -14.18 -7.37
N HIS A 60 -9.03 -14.80 -6.31
CA HIS A 60 -9.52 -14.62 -4.95
C HIS A 60 -8.37 -14.75 -3.97
N ASP A 61 -8.33 -13.87 -2.98
CA ASP A 61 -7.37 -13.96 -1.89
C ASP A 61 -8.02 -13.46 -0.61
N ASP A 62 -7.76 -14.12 0.51
CA ASP A 62 -8.26 -13.78 1.84
C ASP A 62 -7.32 -14.29 2.94
N GLY A 63 -7.81 -14.28 4.19
CA GLY A 63 -7.09 -14.81 5.34
C GLY A 63 -6.11 -13.82 5.99
N ALA A 64 -5.29 -14.34 6.92
CA ALA A 64 -4.46 -13.49 7.78
C ALA A 64 -3.36 -12.74 7.02
N ALA A 65 -2.75 -13.37 6.01
CA ALA A 65 -1.69 -12.77 5.21
C ALA A 65 -2.24 -11.63 4.34
N MET A 66 -3.38 -11.86 3.67
CA MET A 66 -4.08 -10.83 2.90
C MET A 66 -4.54 -9.69 3.81
N THR A 67 -5.06 -10.00 5.00
CA THR A 67 -5.47 -8.99 5.99
C THR A 67 -4.29 -8.11 6.43
N ARG A 68 -3.11 -8.71 6.68
CA ARG A 68 -1.91 -7.94 7.00
C ARG A 68 -1.48 -7.06 5.83
N ALA A 69 -1.45 -7.58 4.62
CA ALA A 69 -1.10 -6.82 3.41
C ALA A 69 -2.04 -5.64 3.17
N GLU A 70 -3.35 -5.82 3.33
CA GLU A 70 -4.35 -4.76 3.19
C GLU A 70 -4.31 -3.75 4.35
N THR A 71 -3.89 -4.15 5.55
CA THR A 71 -3.62 -3.21 6.65
C THR A 71 -2.49 -2.25 6.28
N VAL A 72 -1.42 -2.75 5.65
CA VAL A 72 -0.35 -1.88 5.12
C VAL A 72 -0.86 -0.99 3.99
N THR A 73 -1.71 -1.52 3.11
CA THR A 73 -2.29 -0.75 2.01
C THR A 73 -3.13 0.41 2.55
N LEU A 74 -4.01 0.16 3.53
CA LEU A 74 -4.80 1.21 4.17
C LEU A 74 -3.91 2.27 4.85
N CYS A 75 -2.90 1.86 5.60
CA CYS A 75 -1.93 2.77 6.22
C CYS A 75 -1.23 3.65 5.18
N ASN A 76 -0.77 3.05 4.09
CA ASN A 76 -0.13 3.75 2.99
C ASN A 76 -1.07 4.77 2.32
N ASP A 77 -2.30 4.37 2.02
CA ASP A 77 -3.32 5.26 1.45
C ASP A 77 -3.61 6.48 2.35
N LEU A 78 -3.67 6.27 3.67
CA LEU A 78 -3.85 7.37 4.62
C LEU A 78 -2.65 8.32 4.63
N CYS A 79 -1.43 7.80 4.56
CA CYS A 79 -0.22 8.63 4.44
C CYS A 79 -0.21 9.46 3.15
N LEU A 80 -0.70 8.89 2.04
CA LEU A 80 -0.63 9.50 0.71
C LEU A 80 -1.78 10.49 0.45
N PHE A 81 -3.00 10.13 0.82
CA PHE A 81 -4.21 10.84 0.41
C PHE A 81 -4.96 11.55 1.53
N ALA A 82 -4.72 11.17 2.78
CA ALA A 82 -5.38 11.73 3.96
C ALA A 82 -4.41 11.94 5.13
N PRO A 83 -3.29 12.69 4.96
CA PRO A 83 -2.27 12.82 5.99
C PRO A 83 -2.77 13.45 7.30
N ALA A 84 -3.88 14.19 7.27
CA ALA A 84 -4.51 14.70 8.49
C ALA A 84 -5.01 13.59 9.43
N ALA A 85 -5.23 12.39 8.90
CA ALA A 85 -5.62 11.21 9.66
C ALA A 85 -4.51 10.66 10.57
N LEU A 86 -3.26 10.99 10.29
CA LEU A 86 -2.08 10.43 10.97
C LEU A 86 -1.90 10.94 12.41
N VAL A 87 -2.77 11.83 12.89
CA VAL A 87 -2.84 12.27 14.30
C VAL A 87 -3.76 11.39 15.15
N GLU A 88 -4.49 10.46 14.53
CA GLU A 88 -5.42 9.58 15.24
C GLU A 88 -4.68 8.57 16.13
N PRO A 89 -5.29 8.15 17.27
CA PRO A 89 -4.65 7.25 18.24
C PRO A 89 -4.27 5.85 17.70
N VAL A 90 -4.78 5.45 16.55
CA VAL A 90 -4.41 4.19 15.89
C VAL A 90 -2.99 4.22 15.33
N PHE A 91 -2.35 5.39 15.31
CA PHE A 91 -0.97 5.58 14.89
C PHE A 91 -0.06 5.88 16.08
N THR A 92 1.10 5.23 16.08
CA THR A 92 2.18 5.53 17.02
C THR A 92 3.44 5.89 16.26
N TRP A 93 4.12 6.95 16.69
CA TRP A 93 5.28 7.52 16.02
C TRP A 93 6.55 7.34 16.83
N THR A 94 7.64 7.02 16.14
CA THR A 94 8.99 7.01 16.71
C THR A 94 9.91 7.79 15.78
N PRO A 95 10.51 8.92 16.24
CA PRO A 95 11.45 9.67 15.43
C PRO A 95 12.73 8.84 15.23
N VAL A 96 13.28 8.88 14.01
CA VAL A 96 14.55 8.22 13.63
C VAL A 96 15.60 9.27 13.31
N SER A 97 15.24 10.29 12.55
CA SER A 97 16.09 11.43 12.21
C SER A 97 15.23 12.65 11.87
N ASP A 98 15.85 13.77 11.50
CA ASP A 98 15.14 14.98 11.04
C ASP A 98 14.26 14.76 9.80
N ARG A 99 14.49 13.67 9.07
CA ARG A 99 13.77 13.34 7.82
C ARG A 99 13.26 11.92 7.74
N GLU A 100 13.24 11.23 8.86
CA GLU A 100 12.78 9.85 8.93
C GLU A 100 12.01 9.62 10.22
N ALA A 101 10.83 9.04 10.10
CA ALA A 101 10.03 8.59 11.23
C ALA A 101 9.52 7.18 11.00
N ARG A 102 9.48 6.40 12.06
CA ARG A 102 8.81 5.10 12.07
C ARG A 102 7.37 5.28 12.54
N LEU A 103 6.48 4.66 11.81
CA LEU A 103 5.06 4.63 12.09
C LEU A 103 4.65 3.20 12.44
N THR A 104 3.85 3.04 13.48
CA THR A 104 3.12 1.81 13.77
C THR A 104 1.63 2.10 13.64
N PHE A 105 0.91 1.28 12.90
CA PHE A 105 -0.52 1.38 12.67
C PHE A 105 -1.23 0.13 13.12
N THR A 106 -2.31 0.29 13.92
CA THR A 106 -3.12 -0.81 14.43
C THR A 106 -4.53 -0.74 13.87
N ALA A 107 -4.98 -1.82 13.23
CA ALA A 107 -6.31 -1.99 12.69
C ALA A 107 -6.86 -3.38 13.03
N GLY A 108 -7.83 -3.45 13.93
CA GLY A 108 -8.32 -4.70 14.48
C GLY A 108 -7.22 -5.47 15.21
N ALA A 109 -7.01 -6.73 14.84
CA ALA A 109 -5.94 -7.57 15.41
C ALA A 109 -4.58 -7.40 14.74
N GLN A 110 -4.49 -6.58 13.68
CA GLN A 110 -3.25 -6.36 12.93
C GLN A 110 -2.52 -5.11 13.44
N THR A 111 -1.23 -5.27 13.66
CA THR A 111 -0.30 -4.16 13.89
C THR A 111 0.83 -4.27 12.88
N ILE A 112 1.04 -3.21 12.10
CA ILE A 112 2.07 -3.13 11.07
C ILE A 112 3.02 -1.98 11.35
N ALA A 113 4.19 -2.05 10.77
CA ALA A 113 5.19 -0.98 10.84
C ALA A 113 5.51 -0.43 9.45
N ALA A 114 5.76 0.87 9.40
CA ALA A 114 6.22 1.55 8.21
C ALA A 114 7.30 2.58 8.58
N THR A 115 8.12 2.92 7.61
CA THR A 115 9.08 4.03 7.68
C THR A 115 8.65 5.09 6.68
N LEU A 116 8.52 6.32 7.16
CA LEU A 116 8.21 7.49 6.35
C LEU A 116 9.47 8.32 6.16
N LEU A 117 9.78 8.63 4.91
CA LEU A 117 10.90 9.49 4.53
C LEU A 117 10.35 10.86 4.08
N PHE A 118 10.98 11.92 4.55
CA PHE A 118 10.56 13.30 4.27
C PHE A 118 11.61 14.05 3.47
N GLY A 119 11.17 14.85 2.51
CA GLY A 119 12.02 15.79 1.79
C GLY A 119 12.51 16.95 2.65
N ALA A 120 13.39 17.78 2.08
CA ALA A 120 13.88 18.98 2.75
C ALA A 120 12.78 20.01 3.04
N ASP A 121 11.68 19.95 2.31
CA ASP A 121 10.49 20.79 2.47
C ASP A 121 9.46 20.22 3.49
N GLY A 122 9.82 19.13 4.18
CA GLY A 122 8.97 18.46 5.18
C GLY A 122 7.84 17.62 4.59
N ARG A 123 7.75 17.48 3.27
CA ARG A 123 6.73 16.63 2.64
C ARG A 123 7.19 15.18 2.62
N LEU A 124 6.23 14.26 2.69
CA LEU A 124 6.50 12.83 2.51
C LEU A 124 7.13 12.61 1.15
N SER A 125 8.27 11.93 1.09
CA SER A 125 8.96 11.57 -0.15
C SER A 125 8.85 10.10 -0.48
N ASP A 126 8.72 9.25 0.53
CA ASP A 126 8.51 7.82 0.35
C ASP A 126 7.88 7.19 1.60
N PHE A 127 7.21 6.07 1.40
CA PHE A 127 6.68 5.19 2.44
C PHE A 127 7.26 3.80 2.20
N HIS A 128 7.82 3.19 3.25
CA HIS A 128 8.36 1.83 3.21
C HIS A 128 7.68 0.93 4.22
N SER A 129 7.35 -0.30 3.84
CA SER A 129 6.94 -1.35 4.77
C SER A 129 7.40 -2.73 4.32
N ASP A 130 7.90 -3.51 5.26
CA ASP A 130 8.27 -4.92 5.03
C ASP A 130 7.09 -5.87 5.37
N ASP A 131 5.98 -5.33 5.85
CA ASP A 131 4.82 -6.08 6.33
C ASP A 131 3.77 -6.37 5.25
N ARG A 132 3.90 -5.79 4.05
CA ARG A 132 2.91 -5.94 2.97
C ARG A 132 3.08 -7.20 2.15
N GLY A 133 4.30 -7.72 2.06
CA GLY A 133 4.59 -8.89 1.25
C GLY A 133 3.93 -10.16 1.77
N HIS A 134 3.28 -10.93 0.89
CA HIS A 134 2.70 -12.22 1.20
C HIS A 134 2.78 -13.18 0.00
N ALA A 135 2.51 -14.46 0.25
CA ALA A 135 2.39 -15.48 -0.78
C ALA A 135 0.90 -15.80 -0.95
N PRO A 136 0.23 -15.27 -1.98
CA PRO A 136 -1.17 -15.59 -2.24
C PRO A 136 -1.32 -17.05 -2.67
N VAL A 137 -2.55 -17.58 -2.58
CA VAL A 137 -2.85 -18.94 -3.05
C VAL A 137 -2.63 -19.03 -4.56
N GLU A 138 -2.96 -17.95 -5.29
CA GLU A 138 -2.75 -17.82 -6.72
C GLU A 138 -1.94 -16.55 -7.03
N GLY A 139 -0.98 -16.66 -7.93
CA GLY A 139 -0.16 -15.54 -8.37
C GLY A 139 1.26 -15.51 -7.78
N PRO A 140 2.06 -14.49 -8.14
CA PRO A 140 3.43 -14.38 -7.69
C PRO A 140 3.53 -14.02 -6.21
N SER A 141 4.46 -14.68 -5.50
CA SER A 141 4.75 -14.36 -4.11
C SER A 141 5.54 -13.03 -4.01
N THR A 142 5.10 -12.18 -3.08
CA THR A 142 5.82 -10.96 -2.66
C THR A 142 6.32 -11.08 -1.21
N ALA A 143 6.27 -12.28 -0.64
CA ALA A 143 6.73 -12.55 0.72
C ALA A 143 8.22 -12.16 0.87
N GLY A 144 8.54 -11.42 1.95
CA GLY A 144 9.89 -10.93 2.21
C GLY A 144 10.34 -9.75 1.33
N GLN A 145 9.49 -9.25 0.43
CA GLN A 145 9.78 -8.05 -0.34
C GLN A 145 9.31 -6.80 0.39
N ARG A 146 10.12 -5.74 0.29
CA ARG A 146 9.75 -4.42 0.78
C ARG A 146 8.78 -3.75 -0.20
N TRP A 147 7.70 -3.23 0.33
CA TRP A 147 6.82 -2.30 -0.37
C TRP A 147 7.32 -0.87 -0.21
N SER A 148 7.33 -0.09 -1.28
CA SER A 148 7.59 1.34 -1.24
C SER A 148 6.72 2.12 -2.20
N THR A 149 6.46 3.40 -1.85
CA THR A 149 5.65 4.30 -2.69
C THR A 149 6.33 5.66 -2.82
N PRO A 150 7.45 5.74 -3.59
CA PRO A 150 8.15 6.99 -3.79
C PRO A 150 7.28 8.01 -4.51
N ILE A 151 7.28 9.24 -3.98
CA ILE A 151 6.46 10.35 -4.46
C ILE A 151 7.31 11.24 -5.36
N ALA A 152 6.88 11.41 -6.61
CA ALA A 152 7.58 12.23 -7.59
C ALA A 152 7.12 13.70 -7.54
N THR A 153 5.82 13.95 -7.39
CA THR A 153 5.27 15.31 -7.41
C THR A 153 4.07 15.45 -6.49
N TYR A 154 3.85 16.69 -6.06
CA TYR A 154 2.63 17.14 -5.39
C TYR A 154 1.82 18.07 -6.30
N ARG A 155 0.50 18.04 -6.16
CA ARG A 155 -0.42 18.91 -6.89
C ARG A 155 -1.45 19.52 -5.95
N ARG A 156 -1.95 20.69 -6.35
CA ARG A 156 -3.06 21.34 -5.66
C ARG A 156 -4.39 20.87 -6.22
N PHE A 157 -5.29 20.48 -5.31
CA PHE A 157 -6.67 20.06 -5.58
C PHE A 157 -7.61 20.92 -4.71
N GLY A 158 -8.10 22.02 -5.25
CA GLY A 158 -8.83 23.01 -4.46
C GLY A 158 -7.96 23.57 -3.31
N PRO A 159 -8.40 23.44 -2.05
CA PRO A 159 -7.63 23.90 -0.89
C PRO A 159 -6.52 22.91 -0.48
N PHE A 160 -6.51 21.69 -0.98
CA PHE A 160 -5.59 20.62 -0.57
C PHE A 160 -4.38 20.51 -1.48
N THR A 161 -3.23 20.16 -0.90
CA THR A 161 -2.04 19.75 -1.65
C THR A 161 -1.83 18.26 -1.38
N LEU A 162 -2.01 17.45 -2.41
CA LEU A 162 -1.89 15.99 -2.34
C LEU A 162 -0.86 15.50 -3.36
N ILE A 163 -0.58 14.20 -3.32
CA ILE A 163 0.29 13.56 -4.28
C ILE A 163 -0.28 13.69 -5.67
N GLY A 164 0.55 14.19 -6.60
CA GLY A 164 0.20 14.32 -8.01
C GLY A 164 0.70 13.17 -8.87
N ARG A 165 1.86 12.60 -8.49
CA ARG A 165 2.47 11.45 -9.15
C ARG A 165 3.37 10.71 -8.17
N GLY A 166 3.31 9.41 -8.20
CA GLY A 166 4.15 8.49 -7.44
C GLY A 166 4.24 7.16 -8.15
N GLU A 167 4.94 6.23 -7.54
CA GLU A 167 5.09 4.86 -8.01
C GLU A 167 4.80 3.90 -6.86
N ALA A 168 4.48 2.66 -7.20
CA ALA A 168 4.37 1.56 -6.27
C ALA A 168 5.39 0.51 -6.65
N ARG A 169 6.25 0.10 -5.71
CA ARG A 169 7.37 -0.78 -5.99
C ARG A 169 7.45 -1.91 -5.00
N TRP A 170 7.72 -3.11 -5.53
CA TRP A 170 8.25 -4.22 -4.76
C TRP A 170 9.77 -4.26 -4.91
N GLN A 171 10.47 -4.36 -3.79
CA GLN A 171 11.91 -4.45 -3.76
C GLN A 171 12.28 -5.81 -3.16
N ALA A 172 13.09 -6.57 -3.88
CA ALA A 172 13.68 -7.79 -3.32
C ALA A 172 14.39 -7.47 -2.00
N PRO A 173 14.43 -8.40 -1.03
CA PRO A 173 15.24 -8.23 0.17
C PRO A 173 16.64 -7.79 -0.22
N SER A 174 17.13 -6.70 0.34
CA SER A 174 18.52 -6.29 0.15
C SER A 174 19.37 -7.45 0.64
N SER A 175 20.03 -8.15 -0.27
CA SER A 175 21.08 -9.08 0.12
C SER A 175 22.03 -8.29 1.03
N ALA A 176 22.18 -8.75 2.26
CA ALA A 176 22.92 -8.05 3.30
C ALA A 176 24.24 -7.52 2.70
N ARG A 177 24.41 -6.20 2.76
CA ARG A 177 25.69 -5.58 2.42
C ARG A 177 26.72 -6.26 3.30
N PRO A 178 27.75 -6.92 2.73
CA PRO A 178 28.77 -7.54 3.55
C PRO A 178 29.38 -6.46 4.47
N PRO A 179 29.71 -6.78 5.71
CA PRO A 179 30.34 -5.84 6.60
C PRO A 179 31.58 -5.26 5.91
N VAL A 180 31.63 -3.93 5.83
CA VAL A 180 32.82 -3.23 5.32
C VAL A 180 33.96 -3.66 6.24
N ALA A 181 34.91 -4.45 5.73
CA ALA A 181 36.11 -4.80 6.45
C ALA A 181 36.80 -3.48 6.80
N ALA A 182 36.93 -3.21 8.11
CA ALA A 182 37.76 -2.14 8.58
C ALA A 182 39.19 -2.51 8.20
N LEU A 183 39.78 -1.75 7.27
CA LEU A 183 41.20 -1.76 7.04
C LEU A 183 41.85 -1.07 8.23
N ALA A 184 42.66 -1.83 8.95
CA ALA A 184 43.55 -1.36 9.98
C ALA A 184 44.69 -0.49 9.38
#